data_ca73dd49d0424d28016339a4e89fd710
#
_entry.id   ca73dd49d0424d28016339a4e89fd710
#
_cell.length_a   1.000
_cell.length_b   1.000
_cell.length_c   1.000
_cell.angle_alpha   90.00
_cell.angle_beta   90.00
_cell.angle_gamma   90.00
#
_symmetry.space_group_name_H-M   'P 1'
#
loop_
_entity.id
_entity.type
_entity.pdbx_description
1 polymer ?
#
loop_
_entity_poly.entity_id
_entity_poly.type
_entity_poly.pdbx_seq_one_letter_code
_entity_poly.pdbx_strand_id
1 'polypeptide(L)'
;VIPYTSIIEQTANKFEKMFGDVLPVLQHHSNYSYDGNTEEEKKTAEKLKKTCENWDAPLIITTSVQFFQSLYHYKGSALRKLHNLRDSVIVFDEIHLIPTNLLRPCLKAVGYITKYLNSEALFLSATMPDYSKLFDKFLPDVNYNKLVTDRTDFKHFKKCEYEDKGKTTLETIAENASQCKNALI
;
A
#
# COMPACT_ATOMS: atom_id res chain seq x y z
N VAL A 1 -0.41 2.91 3.19
CA VAL A 1 -0.35 1.44 3.30
C VAL A 1 0.62 0.92 2.27
N ILE A 2 1.67 0.23 2.70
CA ILE A 2 2.80 -0.21 1.88
C ILE A 2 2.89 -1.74 1.90
N PRO A 3 3.31 -2.41 0.81
CA PRO A 3 3.30 -3.88 0.75
C PRO A 3 4.37 -4.55 1.63
N TYR A 4 5.52 -3.91 1.82
CA TYR A 4 6.69 -4.52 2.46
C TYR A 4 7.19 -3.73 3.67
N THR A 5 7.57 -4.44 4.74
CA THR A 5 8.15 -3.85 5.95
C THR A 5 9.48 -3.15 5.69
N SER A 6 10.31 -3.68 4.78
CA SER A 6 11.62 -3.11 4.44
C SER A 6 11.56 -1.68 3.88
N ILE A 7 10.44 -1.28 3.30
CA ILE A 7 10.25 0.06 2.72
C ILE A 7 9.64 1.02 3.74
N ILE A 8 9.01 0.52 4.80
CA ILE A 8 8.31 1.36 5.79
C ILE A 8 9.27 2.34 6.45
N GLU A 9 10.37 1.86 6.99
CA GLU A 9 11.36 2.70 7.69
C GLU A 9 11.92 3.80 6.78
N GLN A 10 12.26 3.43 5.54
CA GLN A 10 12.74 4.39 4.56
C GLN A 10 11.69 5.45 4.23
N THR A 11 10.44 5.03 4.06
CA THR A 11 9.33 5.93 3.74
C THR A 11 8.99 6.81 4.93
N ALA A 12 8.93 6.24 6.13
CA ALA A 12 8.67 6.98 7.36
C ALA A 12 9.74 8.05 7.61
N ASN A 13 11.02 7.71 7.46
CA ASN A 13 12.11 8.67 7.60
C ASN A 13 12.02 9.83 6.58
N LYS A 14 11.54 9.56 5.36
CA LYS A 14 11.29 10.62 4.37
C LYS A 14 10.14 11.52 4.82
N PHE A 15 9.02 10.95 5.26
CA PHE A 15 7.89 11.74 5.73
C PHE A 15 8.21 12.50 7.01
N GLU A 16 8.97 11.91 7.93
CA GLU A 16 9.40 12.57 9.15
C GLU A 16 10.32 13.78 8.87
N LYS A 17 11.22 13.65 7.88
CA LYS A 17 12.04 14.80 7.41
C LYS A 17 11.22 15.88 6.72
N MET A 18 10.13 15.52 6.05
CA MET A 18 9.28 16.46 5.31
C MET A 18 8.24 17.15 6.21
N PHE A 19 7.70 16.43 7.17
CA PHE A 19 6.51 16.84 7.93
C PHE A 19 6.65 16.70 9.44
N GLY A 20 7.74 16.11 9.96
CA GLY A 20 7.88 15.74 11.37
C GLY A 20 7.74 16.89 12.35
N ASP A 21 8.10 18.11 11.95
CA ASP A 21 7.91 19.32 12.74
C ASP A 21 6.44 19.76 12.85
N VAL A 22 5.60 19.31 11.90
CA VAL A 22 4.18 19.70 11.81
C VAL A 22 3.24 18.55 12.12
N LEU A 23 3.59 17.34 11.66
CA LEU A 23 2.75 16.14 11.77
C LEU A 23 3.55 14.96 12.33
N PRO A 24 3.19 14.42 13.50
CA PRO A 24 3.82 13.20 13.99
C PRO A 24 3.52 12.02 13.05
N VAL A 25 4.58 11.31 12.66
CA VAL A 25 4.52 10.12 11.79
C VAL A 25 4.53 8.86 12.64
N LEU A 26 3.47 8.09 12.57
CA LEU A 26 3.35 6.82 13.29
C LEU A 26 3.70 5.66 12.36
N GLN A 27 4.68 4.83 12.77
CA GLN A 27 4.99 3.58 12.09
C GLN A 27 4.31 2.42 12.81
N HIS A 28 3.59 1.57 12.08
CA HIS A 28 2.94 0.40 12.66
C HIS A 28 3.10 -0.85 11.79
N HIS A 29 4.05 -1.69 12.16
CA HIS A 29 4.30 -2.98 11.52
C HIS A 29 4.87 -3.99 12.53
N SER A 30 4.91 -5.28 12.17
CA SER A 30 5.26 -6.38 13.07
C SER A 30 6.67 -6.32 13.67
N ASN A 31 7.60 -5.66 12.99
CA ASN A 31 9.02 -5.62 13.38
C ASN A 31 9.39 -4.36 14.17
N TYR A 32 8.42 -3.48 14.44
CA TYR A 32 8.69 -2.25 15.18
C TYR A 32 8.47 -2.49 16.67
N SER A 33 9.52 -2.40 17.48
CA SER A 33 9.44 -2.47 18.94
C SER A 33 9.58 -1.07 19.53
N TYR A 34 8.77 -0.79 20.52
CA TYR A 34 8.84 0.44 21.31
C TYR A 34 9.52 0.10 22.63
N ASP A 35 10.84 0.01 22.62
CA ASP A 35 11.63 -0.30 23.82
C ASP A 35 12.38 0.96 24.27
N GLY A 36 12.36 1.25 25.56
CA GLY A 36 13.11 2.34 26.19
C GLY A 36 14.02 1.80 27.28
N ASN A 37 15.21 2.35 27.39
CA ASN A 37 16.20 1.98 28.42
C ASN A 37 16.03 2.81 29.69
N THR A 38 15.49 4.03 29.59
CA THR A 38 15.23 4.93 30.71
C THR A 38 13.75 4.96 31.07
N GLU A 39 13.39 5.42 32.26
CA GLU A 39 11.98 5.55 32.71
C GLU A 39 11.18 6.54 31.83
N GLU A 40 11.80 7.58 31.32
CA GLU A 40 11.15 8.55 30.41
C GLU A 40 10.94 7.93 29.02
N GLU A 41 11.91 7.19 28.51
CA GLU A 41 11.80 6.45 27.24
C GLU A 41 10.72 5.36 27.34
N LYS A 42 10.61 4.64 28.46
CA LYS A 42 9.56 3.64 28.67
C LYS A 42 8.16 4.27 28.66
N LYS A 43 7.96 5.42 29.32
CA LYS A 43 6.69 6.15 29.28
C LYS A 43 6.34 6.61 27.86
N THR A 44 7.31 7.08 27.13
CA THR A 44 7.14 7.48 25.74
C THR A 44 6.80 6.28 24.86
N ALA A 45 7.51 5.15 25.03
CA ALA A 45 7.27 3.90 24.34
C ALA A 45 5.85 3.35 24.61
N GLU A 46 5.39 3.38 25.87
CA GLU A 46 4.02 2.99 26.21
C GLU A 46 2.96 3.89 25.56
N LYS A 47 3.21 5.19 25.50
CA LYS A 47 2.31 6.14 24.83
C LYS A 47 2.24 5.84 23.33
N LEU A 48 3.38 5.66 22.68
CA LEU A 48 3.44 5.31 21.27
C LEU A 48 2.77 3.96 20.98
N LYS A 49 2.97 2.97 21.85
CA LYS A 49 2.29 1.68 21.73
C LYS A 49 0.76 1.82 21.77
N LYS A 50 0.22 2.61 22.69
CA LYS A 50 -1.23 2.91 22.76
C LYS A 50 -1.72 3.64 21.51
N THR A 51 -0.94 4.60 21.01
CA THR A 51 -1.23 5.32 19.76
C THR A 51 -1.28 4.35 18.57
N CYS A 52 -0.34 3.39 18.49
CA CYS A 52 -0.34 2.34 17.47
C CYS A 52 -1.53 1.38 17.61
N GLU A 53 -1.91 1.03 18.82
CA GLU A 53 -3.07 0.15 19.05
C GLU A 53 -4.37 0.75 18.54
N ASN A 54 -4.49 2.07 18.59
CA ASN A 54 -5.70 2.79 18.18
C ASN A 54 -5.57 3.46 16.81
N TRP A 55 -4.35 3.63 16.27
CA TRP A 55 -4.07 4.48 15.10
C TRP A 55 -4.49 5.94 15.32
N ASP A 56 -4.21 6.44 16.50
CA ASP A 56 -4.51 7.82 16.89
C ASP A 56 -3.34 8.75 16.55
N ALA A 57 -3.12 8.95 15.25
CA ALA A 57 -2.09 9.84 14.72
C ALA A 57 -2.53 10.39 13.35
N PRO A 58 -2.14 11.62 13.01
CA PRO A 58 -2.54 12.26 11.76
C PRO A 58 -1.91 11.60 10.51
N LEU A 59 -0.73 10.99 10.64
CA LEU A 59 -0.08 10.25 9.56
C LEU A 59 0.40 8.89 10.05
N ILE A 60 -0.12 7.84 9.44
CA ILE A 60 0.17 6.46 9.81
C ILE A 60 0.74 5.71 8.61
N ILE A 61 1.89 5.08 8.80
CA ILE A 61 2.52 4.22 7.81
C ILE A 61 2.46 2.78 8.31
N THR A 62 1.80 1.91 7.55
CA THR A 62 1.58 0.51 7.94
C THR A 62 1.67 -0.42 6.73
N THR A 63 1.79 -1.73 6.99
CA THR A 63 1.76 -2.74 5.92
C THR A 63 0.34 -3.06 5.47
N SER A 64 0.20 -3.55 4.23
CA SER A 64 -1.08 -4.07 3.72
C SER A 64 -1.61 -5.21 4.61
N VAL A 65 -0.73 -6.09 5.06
CA VAL A 65 -1.10 -7.20 5.97
C VAL A 65 -1.65 -6.66 7.28
N GLN A 66 -0.94 -5.75 7.94
CA GLN A 66 -1.35 -5.17 9.22
C GLN A 66 -2.65 -4.37 9.07
N PHE A 67 -2.82 -3.65 7.97
CA PHE A 67 -4.03 -2.90 7.67
C PHE A 67 -5.24 -3.83 7.58
N PHE A 68 -5.21 -4.80 6.66
CA PHE A 68 -6.36 -5.69 6.45
C PHE A 68 -6.61 -6.63 7.63
N GLN A 69 -5.57 -7.14 8.30
CA GLN A 69 -5.74 -7.91 9.51
C GLN A 69 -6.44 -7.12 10.62
N SER A 70 -6.16 -5.83 10.76
CA SER A 70 -6.84 -4.98 11.75
C SER A 70 -8.33 -4.86 11.48
N LEU A 71 -8.77 -4.91 10.22
CA LEU A 71 -10.18 -4.82 9.83
C LEU A 71 -10.95 -6.13 10.05
N TYR A 72 -10.28 -7.26 9.88
CA TYR A 72 -10.89 -8.60 9.96
C TYR A 72 -10.62 -9.33 11.27
N HIS A 73 -9.99 -8.67 12.22
CA HIS A 73 -9.66 -9.30 13.49
C HIS A 73 -10.90 -9.42 14.38
N TYR A 74 -11.03 -10.54 15.10
CA TYR A 74 -12.16 -10.79 16.03
C TYR A 74 -12.00 -10.09 17.40
N LYS A 75 -10.75 -9.71 17.78
CA LYS A 75 -10.50 -9.05 19.07
C LYS A 75 -10.84 -7.56 19.01
N GLY A 76 -11.62 -7.08 19.98
CA GLY A 76 -12.02 -5.68 20.06
C GLY A 76 -10.84 -4.69 20.13
N SER A 77 -9.69 -5.12 20.68
CA SER A 77 -8.47 -4.30 20.69
C SER A 77 -7.96 -3.96 19.28
N ALA A 78 -8.07 -4.88 18.33
CA ALA A 78 -7.68 -4.62 16.94
C ALA A 78 -8.72 -3.75 16.22
N LEU A 79 -9.99 -3.91 16.55
CA LEU A 79 -11.10 -3.15 15.95
C LEU A 79 -11.14 -1.66 16.39
N ARG A 80 -10.44 -1.30 17.46
CA ARG A 80 -10.34 0.12 17.90
C ARG A 80 -9.78 1.04 16.81
N LYS A 81 -8.93 0.51 15.93
CA LYS A 81 -8.36 1.24 14.79
C LYS A 81 -9.41 1.72 13.79
N LEU A 82 -10.54 1.01 13.67
CA LEU A 82 -11.63 1.41 12.78
C LEU A 82 -12.20 2.79 13.07
N HIS A 83 -12.21 3.18 14.35
CA HIS A 83 -12.71 4.49 14.75
C HIS A 83 -11.89 5.62 14.11
N ASN A 84 -10.59 5.47 14.08
CA ASN A 84 -9.67 6.47 13.54
C ASN A 84 -9.45 6.36 12.02
N LEU A 85 -10.06 5.39 11.36
CA LEU A 85 -10.15 5.35 9.89
C LEU A 85 -11.27 6.22 9.34
N ARG A 86 -12.15 6.72 10.19
CA ARG A 86 -13.23 7.61 9.77
C ARG A 86 -12.67 8.94 9.28
N ASP A 87 -13.28 9.48 8.21
CA ASP A 87 -12.90 10.77 7.61
C ASP A 87 -11.41 10.85 7.23
N SER A 88 -10.83 9.72 6.80
CA SER A 88 -9.41 9.59 6.47
C SER A 88 -9.18 9.36 4.97
N VAL A 89 -7.98 9.66 4.51
CA VAL A 89 -7.49 9.28 3.17
C VAL A 89 -6.52 8.12 3.31
N ILE A 90 -6.83 6.99 2.67
CA ILE A 90 -6.04 5.77 2.75
C ILE A 90 -5.33 5.54 1.42
N VAL A 91 -4.02 5.70 1.41
CA VAL A 91 -3.20 5.49 0.22
C VAL A 91 -2.63 4.07 0.23
N PHE A 92 -3.00 3.27 -0.77
CA PHE A 92 -2.45 1.94 -1.00
C PHE A 92 -1.37 2.01 -2.07
N ASP A 93 -0.13 1.82 -1.67
CA ASP A 93 0.99 1.72 -2.59
C ASP A 93 1.14 0.29 -3.09
N GLU A 94 1.43 0.15 -4.38
CA GLU A 94 1.58 -1.14 -5.08
C GLU A 94 0.40 -2.10 -4.83
N ILE A 95 -0.82 -1.60 -4.96
CA ILE A 95 -2.06 -2.37 -4.68
C ILE A 95 -2.13 -3.70 -5.47
N HIS A 96 -1.46 -3.79 -6.61
CA HIS A 96 -1.42 -5.00 -7.45
C HIS A 96 -0.72 -6.19 -6.78
N LEU A 97 0.03 -5.96 -5.68
CA LEU A 97 0.71 -7.01 -4.91
C LEU A 97 -0.22 -7.75 -3.94
N ILE A 98 -1.48 -7.34 -3.81
CA ILE A 98 -2.44 -8.12 -3.03
C ILE A 98 -2.68 -9.46 -3.72
N PRO A 99 -2.46 -10.60 -3.01
CA PRO A 99 -2.71 -11.92 -3.56
C PRO A 99 -4.14 -12.07 -4.11
N THR A 100 -4.29 -12.70 -5.26
CA THR A 100 -5.59 -12.80 -5.97
C THR A 100 -6.67 -13.49 -5.15
N ASN A 101 -6.31 -14.46 -4.31
CA ASN A 101 -7.23 -15.14 -3.39
C ASN A 101 -7.72 -14.23 -2.25
N LEU A 102 -6.97 -13.18 -1.91
CA LEU A 102 -7.34 -12.19 -0.88
C LEU A 102 -7.91 -10.88 -1.47
N LEU A 103 -7.85 -10.71 -2.78
CA LEU A 103 -8.26 -9.47 -3.43
C LEU A 103 -9.74 -9.13 -3.16
N ARG A 104 -10.63 -10.12 -3.26
CA ARG A 104 -12.06 -9.93 -2.99
C ARG A 104 -12.36 -9.43 -1.56
N PRO A 105 -11.90 -10.07 -0.48
CA PRO A 105 -12.11 -9.54 0.86
C PRO A 105 -11.44 -8.18 1.05
N CYS A 106 -10.23 -7.96 0.55
CA CYS A 106 -9.55 -6.67 0.66
C CYS A 106 -10.35 -5.54 0.00
N LEU A 107 -10.83 -5.73 -1.23
CA LEU A 107 -11.68 -4.75 -1.91
C LEU A 107 -12.99 -4.49 -1.14
N LYS A 108 -13.63 -5.53 -0.60
CA LYS A 108 -14.84 -5.36 0.21
C LYS A 108 -14.59 -4.57 1.49
N ALA A 109 -13.43 -4.74 2.12
CA ALA A 109 -13.04 -3.93 3.28
C ALA A 109 -12.85 -2.46 2.88
N VAL A 110 -12.18 -2.19 1.76
CA VAL A 110 -12.05 -0.82 1.23
C VAL A 110 -13.42 -0.23 0.94
N GLY A 111 -14.30 -0.96 0.27
CA GLY A 111 -15.67 -0.50 -0.01
C GLY A 111 -16.48 -0.20 1.25
N TYR A 112 -16.30 -0.99 2.31
CA TYR A 112 -16.91 -0.69 3.61
C TYR A 112 -16.41 0.63 4.21
N ILE A 113 -15.10 0.84 4.20
CA ILE A 113 -14.48 2.05 4.75
C ILE A 113 -14.93 3.29 3.97
N THR A 114 -14.90 3.23 2.65
CA THR A 114 -15.31 4.36 1.80
C THR A 114 -16.80 4.67 1.93
N LYS A 115 -17.65 3.64 2.01
CA LYS A 115 -19.10 3.83 2.07
C LYS A 115 -19.61 4.25 3.46
N TYR A 116 -19.06 3.65 4.54
CA TYR A 116 -19.63 3.79 5.88
C TYR A 116 -18.79 4.63 6.85
N LEU A 117 -17.49 4.81 6.56
CA LEU A 117 -16.61 5.63 7.38
C LEU A 117 -16.29 6.99 6.76
N ASN A 118 -16.94 7.35 5.66
CA ASN A 118 -16.72 8.62 4.96
C ASN A 118 -15.25 8.86 4.60
N SER A 119 -14.54 7.81 4.20
CA SER A 119 -13.10 7.85 3.92
C SER A 119 -12.84 7.63 2.44
N GLU A 120 -11.71 8.10 1.97
CA GLU A 120 -11.31 7.93 0.58
C GLU A 120 -10.17 6.92 0.47
N ALA A 121 -10.15 6.16 -0.62
CA ALA A 121 -9.09 5.22 -0.92
C ALA A 121 -8.39 5.58 -2.24
N LEU A 122 -7.08 5.76 -2.18
CA LEU A 122 -6.24 6.03 -3.34
C LEU A 122 -5.38 4.81 -3.63
N PHE A 123 -5.47 4.28 -4.85
CA PHE A 123 -4.66 3.16 -5.30
C PHE A 123 -3.53 3.64 -6.20
N LEU A 124 -2.29 3.33 -5.80
CA LEU A 124 -1.08 3.65 -6.55
C LEU A 124 -0.42 2.36 -7.04
N SER A 125 0.09 2.40 -8.25
CA SER A 125 0.95 1.36 -8.81
C SER A 125 1.62 1.87 -10.08
N ALA A 126 2.88 1.48 -10.29
CA ALA A 126 3.58 1.72 -11.55
C ALA A 126 2.94 0.91 -12.71
N THR A 127 2.37 -0.24 -12.41
CA THR A 127 1.75 -1.18 -13.35
C THR A 127 0.28 -1.41 -12.98
N MET A 128 -0.53 -0.33 -12.92
CA MET A 128 -1.92 -0.43 -12.49
C MET A 128 -2.73 -1.32 -13.42
N PRO A 129 -3.21 -2.48 -12.95
CA PRO A 129 -4.14 -3.30 -13.70
C PRO A 129 -5.49 -2.58 -13.90
N ASP A 130 -6.25 -3.00 -14.90
CA ASP A 130 -7.63 -2.52 -15.02
C ASP A 130 -8.54 -3.25 -14.04
N TYR A 131 -8.78 -2.61 -12.91
CA TYR A 131 -9.68 -3.12 -11.87
C TYR A 131 -11.16 -2.79 -12.10
N SER A 132 -11.54 -2.11 -13.19
CA SER A 132 -12.92 -1.68 -13.43
C SER A 132 -13.93 -2.82 -13.25
N LYS A 133 -13.70 -3.95 -13.92
CA LYS A 133 -14.57 -5.14 -13.81
C LYS A 133 -14.65 -5.73 -12.40
N LEU A 134 -13.56 -5.61 -11.62
CA LEU A 134 -13.53 -6.08 -10.24
C LEU A 134 -14.29 -5.12 -9.33
N PHE A 135 -14.14 -3.81 -9.55
CA PHE A 135 -14.87 -2.80 -8.80
C PHE A 135 -16.36 -2.91 -9.06
N ASP A 136 -16.79 -3.00 -10.33
CA ASP A 136 -18.21 -3.19 -10.69
C ASP A 136 -18.80 -4.45 -10.04
N LYS A 137 -18.01 -5.52 -9.93
CA LYS A 137 -18.45 -6.77 -9.32
C LYS A 137 -18.46 -6.77 -7.80
N PHE A 138 -17.45 -6.18 -7.17
CA PHE A 138 -17.24 -6.28 -5.72
C PHE A 138 -17.56 -5.01 -4.95
N LEU A 139 -17.63 -3.88 -5.61
CA LEU A 139 -17.88 -2.55 -5.07
C LEU A 139 -18.97 -1.79 -5.87
N PRO A 140 -20.14 -2.39 -6.14
CA PRO A 140 -21.15 -1.81 -7.05
C PRO A 140 -21.68 -0.46 -6.56
N ASP A 141 -21.57 -0.18 -5.27
CA ASP A 141 -22.08 1.05 -4.65
C ASP A 141 -20.97 2.08 -4.37
N VAL A 142 -19.77 1.88 -4.88
CA VAL A 142 -18.63 2.78 -4.66
C VAL A 142 -18.22 3.42 -5.98
N ASN A 143 -18.25 4.74 -6.02
CA ASN A 143 -17.75 5.47 -7.18
C ASN A 143 -16.23 5.45 -7.20
N TYR A 144 -15.64 5.20 -8.36
CA TYR A 144 -14.20 5.26 -8.56
C TYR A 144 -13.86 6.07 -9.80
N ASN A 145 -12.75 6.79 -9.75
CA ASN A 145 -12.27 7.63 -10.83
C ASN A 145 -10.78 7.39 -11.08
N LYS A 146 -10.37 7.48 -12.34
CA LYS A 146 -8.94 7.52 -12.68
C LYS A 146 -8.44 8.94 -12.48
N LEU A 147 -7.48 9.16 -11.58
CA LEU A 147 -6.90 10.48 -11.34
C LEU A 147 -6.02 10.94 -12.51
N VAL A 148 -5.25 10.01 -13.10
CA VAL A 148 -4.42 10.30 -14.28
C VAL A 148 -5.16 9.86 -15.54
N THR A 149 -5.82 10.80 -16.19
CA THR A 149 -6.55 10.58 -17.45
C THR A 149 -5.70 10.91 -18.67
N ASP A 150 -4.85 11.93 -18.58
CA ASP A 150 -3.91 12.29 -19.63
C ASP A 150 -2.60 11.49 -19.47
N ARG A 151 -2.25 10.77 -20.53
CA ARG A 151 -1.03 9.94 -20.60
C ARG A 151 -0.03 10.46 -21.62
N THR A 152 -0.17 11.68 -22.11
CA THR A 152 0.75 12.26 -23.11
C THR A 152 2.16 12.33 -22.58
N ASP A 153 2.34 12.65 -21.32
CA ASP A 153 3.65 12.74 -20.66
C ASP A 153 4.34 11.38 -20.50
N PHE A 154 3.57 10.27 -20.52
CA PHE A 154 4.15 8.92 -20.45
C PHE A 154 5.07 8.59 -21.63
N LYS A 155 4.89 9.26 -22.77
CA LYS A 155 5.76 9.09 -23.93
C LYS A 155 7.21 9.50 -23.62
N HIS A 156 7.42 10.49 -22.76
CA HIS A 156 8.75 10.94 -22.35
C HIS A 156 9.48 9.95 -21.44
N PHE A 157 8.72 9.04 -20.79
CA PHE A 157 9.27 7.99 -19.92
C PHE A 157 9.43 6.65 -20.61
N LYS A 158 9.05 6.55 -21.89
CA LYS A 158 9.19 5.31 -22.67
C LYS A 158 10.68 5.00 -22.87
N LYS A 159 11.20 4.02 -22.13
CA LYS A 159 12.62 3.60 -22.18
C LYS A 159 12.86 2.37 -23.04
N CYS A 160 11.83 1.63 -23.42
CA CYS A 160 11.92 0.39 -24.19
C CYS A 160 10.72 0.24 -25.12
N GLU A 161 10.89 -0.56 -26.12
CA GLU A 161 9.84 -1.05 -27.00
C GLU A 161 9.63 -2.54 -26.76
N TYR A 162 8.38 -2.94 -26.74
CA TYR A 162 8.01 -4.34 -26.58
C TYR A 162 7.63 -4.89 -27.95
N GLU A 163 8.22 -6.03 -28.29
CA GLU A 163 7.88 -6.79 -29.49
C GLU A 163 7.41 -8.19 -29.06
N ASP A 164 6.17 -8.52 -29.38
CA ASP A 164 5.67 -9.88 -29.14
C ASP A 164 6.13 -10.78 -30.29
N LYS A 165 7.07 -11.66 -30.01
CA LYS A 165 7.58 -12.67 -30.95
C LYS A 165 6.71 -13.93 -31.00
N GLY A 166 5.62 -13.99 -30.25
CA GLY A 166 4.76 -15.15 -30.15
C GLY A 166 5.43 -16.33 -29.44
N LYS A 167 5.03 -17.55 -29.79
CA LYS A 167 5.64 -18.77 -29.24
C LYS A 167 7.00 -19.00 -29.86
N THR A 168 8.02 -19.19 -29.05
CA THR A 168 9.39 -19.46 -29.48
C THR A 168 10.03 -20.57 -28.64
N THR A 169 11.13 -21.13 -29.09
CA THR A 169 11.90 -22.17 -28.38
C THR A 169 13.01 -21.53 -27.53
N LEU A 170 13.52 -22.29 -26.56
CA LEU A 170 14.65 -21.85 -25.74
C LEU A 170 15.93 -21.65 -26.59
N GLU A 171 16.13 -22.49 -27.61
CA GLU A 171 17.25 -22.38 -28.53
C GLU A 171 17.22 -21.04 -29.28
N THR A 172 16.04 -20.65 -29.80
CA THR A 172 15.87 -19.38 -30.52
C THR A 172 16.08 -18.18 -29.56
N ILE A 173 15.66 -18.30 -28.31
CA ILE A 173 15.90 -17.26 -27.30
C ILE A 173 17.41 -17.13 -27.04
N ALA A 174 18.12 -18.25 -26.86
CA ALA A 174 19.55 -18.26 -26.61
C ALA A 174 20.34 -17.67 -27.79
N GLU A 175 19.97 -18.02 -29.02
CA GLU A 175 20.57 -17.46 -30.24
C GLU A 175 20.39 -15.94 -30.32
N ASN A 176 19.17 -15.45 -30.12
CA ASN A 176 18.88 -14.02 -30.12
C ASN A 176 19.63 -13.28 -29.01
N ALA A 177 19.69 -13.88 -27.81
CA ALA A 177 20.42 -13.29 -26.67
C ALA A 177 21.94 -13.23 -26.95
N SER A 178 22.52 -14.21 -27.64
CA SER A 178 23.95 -14.23 -27.98
C SER A 178 24.35 -13.10 -28.92
N GLN A 179 23.41 -12.58 -29.69
CA GLN A 179 23.63 -11.45 -30.63
C GLN A 179 23.49 -10.09 -29.91
N CYS A 180 22.98 -10.05 -28.71
CA CYS A 180 22.79 -8.82 -27.95
C CYS A 180 24.03 -8.53 -27.09
N LYS A 181 24.40 -7.25 -26.97
CA LYS A 181 25.47 -6.81 -26.05
C LYS A 181 25.13 -7.08 -24.59
N ASN A 182 23.85 -6.92 -24.23
CA ASN A 182 23.29 -7.23 -22.91
C ASN A 182 21.93 -7.90 -23.12
N ALA A 183 21.71 -9.02 -22.48
CA ALA A 183 20.42 -9.71 -22.47
C ALA A 183 20.05 -10.07 -21.01
N LEU A 184 18.78 -9.91 -20.67
CA LEU A 184 18.19 -10.42 -19.45
C LEU A 184 17.17 -11.47 -19.88
N ILE A 185 17.33 -12.70 -19.39
CA ILE A 185 16.47 -13.84 -19.71
C ILE A 185 15.72 -14.29 -18.45
#